data_701ec9966beee51c5f7f9f89f77550d5
#
_entry.id   701ec9966beee51c5f7f9f89f77550d5
#
_cell.length_a   1.000
_cell.length_b   1.000
_cell.length_c   1.000
_cell.angle_alpha   90.00
_cell.angle_beta   90.00
_cell.angle_gamma   90.00
#
_symmetry.space_group_name_H-M   'P 1'
#
loop_
_entity.id
_entity.type
_entity.pdbx_description
1 polymer ?
#
loop_
_entity_poly.entity_id
_entity_poly.type
_entity_poly.pdbx_seq_one_letter_code
_entity_poly.pdbx_strand_id
1 'polypeptide(L)'
;MPKERITSKIKNVILQGTYGFDVYIAMKTTDNPIKKFILEEGKPETQDGFKKRIRDSIVSTIEEKYLSEESQYAQVETIADDQHKYYVIAQDKEYYPFKYLGTLDEKIPSFTAEENADADGILFKFTKYIDDQLSVLWAYQKIRPAAIPNKKKSYFQLRAKSGRPDIFEEMTDQMFMITKKIDLLILDNEIITQETNLIEKHFGFETFVRGRGMKIADKIENINLINNVGKIREYVERPNKRYAKKMMQISNFPIIDVKKEELLKRIQVVPR
;
A
#
# COMPACT_ATOMS: atom_id res chain seq x y z
N MET A 1 -7.29 8.61 -19.06
CA MET A 1 -6.03 7.94 -18.67
C MET A 1 -6.02 7.61 -17.19
N PRO A 2 -5.23 6.64 -16.69
CA PRO A 2 -5.27 6.27 -15.27
C PRO A 2 -4.97 7.44 -14.32
N LYS A 3 -4.00 8.31 -14.68
CA LYS A 3 -3.59 9.44 -13.85
C LYS A 3 -4.73 10.41 -13.55
N GLU A 4 -5.39 10.92 -14.55
CA GLU A 4 -6.48 11.91 -14.38
C GLU A 4 -7.63 11.36 -13.53
N ARG A 5 -8.02 10.11 -13.78
CA ARG A 5 -9.05 9.44 -13.00
C ARG A 5 -8.69 9.34 -11.52
N ILE A 6 -7.45 8.89 -11.21
CA ILE A 6 -7.00 8.65 -9.85
C ILE A 6 -6.80 9.98 -9.12
N THR A 7 -6.09 10.93 -9.74
CA THR A 7 -5.83 12.24 -9.13
C THR A 7 -7.10 13.03 -8.88
N SER A 8 -8.07 12.99 -9.82
CA SER A 8 -9.38 13.62 -9.62
C SER A 8 -10.12 13.03 -8.43
N LYS A 9 -10.18 11.71 -8.30
CA LYS A 9 -10.82 11.03 -7.18
C LYS A 9 -10.15 11.37 -5.83
N ILE A 10 -8.83 11.35 -5.76
CA ILE A 10 -8.10 11.74 -4.54
C ILE A 10 -8.44 13.19 -4.17
N LYS A 11 -8.33 14.13 -5.12
CA LYS A 11 -8.65 15.55 -4.92
C LYS A 11 -10.08 15.75 -4.42
N ASN A 12 -11.02 15.04 -4.99
CA ASN A 12 -12.43 15.15 -4.60
C ASN A 12 -12.65 14.78 -3.14
N VAL A 13 -11.90 13.84 -2.59
CA VAL A 13 -12.04 13.45 -1.19
C VAL A 13 -11.32 14.40 -0.24
N ILE A 14 -10.07 14.81 -0.53
CA ILE A 14 -9.22 15.50 0.45
C ILE A 14 -9.07 17.01 0.25
N LEU A 15 -9.29 17.55 -0.96
CA LEU A 15 -9.02 18.97 -1.25
C LEU A 15 -10.27 19.87 -1.32
N GLN A 16 -11.45 19.29 -1.45
CA GLN A 16 -12.67 20.06 -1.67
C GLN A 16 -13.62 19.98 -0.47
N GLY A 17 -13.79 21.08 0.25
CA GLY A 17 -14.79 21.20 1.31
C GLY A 17 -14.47 20.38 2.57
N THR A 18 -15.51 20.08 3.34
CA THR A 18 -15.39 19.36 4.61
C THR A 18 -15.35 17.85 4.38
N TYR A 19 -14.44 17.17 5.05
CA TYR A 19 -14.33 15.71 5.04
C TYR A 19 -14.06 15.16 6.44
N GLY A 20 -14.50 13.92 6.68
CA GLY A 20 -14.22 13.19 7.92
C GLY A 20 -12.79 12.63 7.94
N PHE A 21 -12.22 12.53 9.13
CA PHE A 21 -10.90 11.95 9.32
C PHE A 21 -10.86 11.08 10.57
N ASP A 22 -10.52 9.82 10.41
CA ASP A 22 -10.34 8.86 11.49
C ASP A 22 -9.03 8.08 11.30
N VAL A 23 -8.51 7.56 12.42
CA VAL A 23 -7.28 6.78 12.44
C VAL A 23 -7.55 5.40 13.02
N TYR A 24 -6.96 4.39 12.41
CA TYR A 24 -7.08 3.00 12.83
C TYR A 24 -5.70 2.35 12.85
N ILE A 25 -5.57 1.29 13.64
CA ILE A 25 -4.39 0.44 13.68
C ILE A 25 -4.73 -0.90 13.03
N ALA A 26 -3.93 -1.29 12.06
CA ALA A 26 -3.93 -2.65 11.55
C ALA A 26 -3.10 -3.53 12.47
N MET A 27 -3.67 -4.64 12.93
CA MET A 27 -3.05 -5.59 13.85
C MET A 27 -2.47 -6.77 13.08
N LYS A 28 -1.47 -7.43 13.63
CA LYS A 28 -0.90 -8.69 13.08
C LYS A 28 -1.83 -9.89 13.24
N THR A 29 -2.78 -9.78 14.17
CA THR A 29 -3.72 -10.85 14.50
C THR A 29 -4.92 -10.87 13.56
N THR A 30 -5.51 -12.05 13.35
CA THR A 30 -6.74 -12.20 12.56
C THR A 30 -7.99 -11.88 13.35
N ASP A 31 -7.92 -11.98 14.68
CA ASP A 31 -8.99 -11.64 15.60
C ASP A 31 -8.93 -10.13 15.88
N ASN A 32 -9.92 -9.38 15.44
CA ASN A 32 -9.93 -7.92 15.48
C ASN A 32 -8.75 -7.28 14.71
N PRO A 33 -8.65 -7.51 13.41
CA PRO A 33 -7.50 -7.10 12.60
C PRO A 33 -7.36 -5.59 12.45
N ILE A 34 -8.39 -4.83 12.78
CA ILE A 34 -8.40 -3.36 12.74
C ILE A 34 -8.99 -2.84 14.04
N LYS A 35 -8.31 -1.87 14.65
CA LYS A 35 -8.74 -1.20 15.87
C LYS A 35 -8.79 0.30 15.67
N LYS A 36 -9.73 0.97 16.33
CA LYS A 36 -9.85 2.42 16.27
C LYS A 36 -8.76 3.06 17.12
N PHE A 37 -8.00 3.99 16.53
CA PHE A 37 -6.99 4.77 17.24
C PHE A 37 -7.57 6.12 17.60
N ILE A 38 -7.86 6.31 18.88
CA ILE A 38 -8.48 7.54 19.39
C ILE A 38 -7.37 8.57 19.61
N LEU A 39 -7.42 9.64 18.84
CA LEU A 39 -6.55 10.80 19.00
C LEU A 39 -7.30 11.85 19.82
N GLU A 40 -6.61 12.45 20.78
CA GLU A 40 -7.15 13.55 21.56
C GLU A 40 -7.54 14.71 20.63
N GLU A 41 -8.78 15.12 20.69
CA GLU A 41 -9.25 16.35 20.07
C GLU A 41 -8.76 17.47 20.97
N GLY A 42 -7.78 18.26 20.51
CA GLY A 42 -7.20 19.34 21.29
C GLY A 42 -8.28 20.27 21.86
N LYS A 43 -7.98 20.92 22.98
CA LYS A 43 -8.88 21.88 23.61
C LYS A 43 -9.32 22.93 22.59
N PRO A 44 -10.58 23.42 22.64
CA PRO A 44 -11.09 24.41 21.69
C PRO A 44 -10.24 25.70 21.58
N GLU A 45 -9.48 25.99 22.62
CA GLU A 45 -8.60 27.15 22.72
C GLU A 45 -7.31 27.05 21.91
N THR A 46 -6.88 25.83 21.53
CA THR A 46 -5.76 25.63 20.61
C THR A 46 -6.33 25.35 19.23
N GLN A 47 -6.30 26.35 18.35
CA GLN A 47 -6.89 26.31 17.00
C GLN A 47 -6.48 25.10 16.15
N ASP A 48 -5.43 24.37 16.55
CA ASP A 48 -4.94 23.20 15.84
C ASP A 48 -4.80 22.01 16.78
N GLY A 49 -5.91 21.32 17.05
CA GLY A 49 -5.92 20.05 17.76
C GLY A 49 -4.97 19.03 17.12
N PHE A 50 -4.40 18.14 17.93
CA PHE A 50 -3.42 17.14 17.49
C PHE A 50 -3.92 16.30 16.30
N LYS A 51 -5.20 15.92 16.34
CA LYS A 51 -5.87 15.18 15.24
C LYS A 51 -5.83 15.97 13.93
N LYS A 52 -6.08 17.30 13.97
CA LYS A 52 -6.03 18.18 12.79
C LYS A 52 -4.61 18.27 12.24
N ARG A 53 -3.59 18.44 13.09
CA ARG A 53 -2.19 18.52 12.64
C ARG A 53 -1.73 17.24 11.94
N ILE A 54 -2.12 16.06 12.45
CA ILE A 54 -1.85 14.78 11.79
C ILE A 54 -2.55 14.76 10.43
N ARG A 55 -3.85 15.04 10.39
CA ARG A 55 -4.64 15.08 9.17
C ARG A 55 -3.98 15.95 8.10
N ASP A 56 -3.68 17.19 8.44
CA ASP A 56 -3.11 18.17 7.51
C ASP A 56 -1.71 17.75 7.02
N SER A 57 -0.91 17.13 7.89
CA SER A 57 0.40 16.57 7.52
C SER A 57 0.28 15.37 6.56
N ILE A 58 -0.71 14.51 6.75
CA ILE A 58 -0.95 13.37 5.85
C ILE A 58 -1.48 13.88 4.50
N VAL A 59 -2.40 14.85 4.51
CA VAL A 59 -2.92 15.48 3.28
C VAL A 59 -1.77 16.10 2.48
N SER A 60 -0.92 16.94 3.12
CA SER A 60 0.26 17.53 2.45
C SER A 60 1.16 16.46 1.81
N THR A 61 1.37 15.34 2.50
CA THR A 61 2.16 14.22 1.96
C THR A 61 1.49 13.58 0.74
N ILE A 62 0.16 13.43 0.76
CA ILE A 62 -0.59 12.91 -0.38
C ILE A 62 -0.50 13.87 -1.56
N GLU A 63 -0.67 15.17 -1.32
CA GLU A 63 -0.55 16.21 -2.34
C GLU A 63 0.84 16.20 -3.00
N GLU A 64 1.89 16.25 -2.20
CA GLU A 64 3.27 16.31 -2.66
C GLU A 64 3.67 15.07 -3.47
N LYS A 65 3.23 13.89 -3.07
CA LYS A 65 3.67 12.63 -3.67
C LYS A 65 2.72 12.11 -4.74
N TYR A 66 1.43 12.02 -4.40
CA TYR A 66 0.45 11.36 -5.28
C TYR A 66 -0.24 12.31 -6.25
N LEU A 67 -0.27 13.62 -5.97
CA LEU A 67 -0.88 14.61 -6.85
C LEU A 67 0.14 15.46 -7.62
N SER A 68 1.43 15.18 -7.45
CA SER A 68 2.50 15.86 -8.20
C SER A 68 2.34 15.70 -9.71
N GLU A 69 2.74 16.71 -10.46
CA GLU A 69 2.76 16.67 -11.93
C GLU A 69 3.70 15.56 -12.45
N GLU A 70 4.77 15.27 -11.74
CA GLU A 70 5.75 14.23 -12.08
C GLU A 70 5.23 12.81 -11.84
N SER A 71 4.19 12.65 -10.99
CA SER A 71 3.65 11.33 -10.66
C SER A 71 3.06 10.63 -11.87
N GLN A 72 3.50 9.40 -12.11
CA GLN A 72 3.02 8.53 -13.17
C GLN A 72 2.28 7.35 -12.56
N TYR A 73 1.17 6.97 -13.18
CA TYR A 73 0.35 5.83 -12.75
C TYR A 73 0.34 4.75 -13.81
N ALA A 74 0.65 3.53 -13.41
CA ALA A 74 0.69 2.39 -14.30
C ALA A 74 0.01 1.18 -13.66
N GLN A 75 -0.59 0.33 -14.47
CA GLN A 75 -1.06 -0.97 -13.99
C GLN A 75 0.13 -1.82 -13.55
N VAL A 76 -0.09 -2.67 -12.55
CA VAL A 76 0.98 -3.49 -11.94
C VAL A 76 1.69 -4.40 -12.95
N GLU A 77 1.00 -4.77 -14.02
CA GLU A 77 1.56 -5.57 -15.11
C GLU A 77 2.70 -4.87 -15.87
N THR A 78 2.81 -3.54 -15.74
CA THR A 78 3.84 -2.74 -16.43
C THR A 78 5.00 -2.36 -15.52
N ILE A 79 5.32 -3.19 -14.53
CA ILE A 79 6.36 -2.89 -13.54
C ILE A 79 7.70 -2.56 -14.24
N ALA A 80 8.13 -1.30 -14.07
CA ALA A 80 9.47 -0.85 -14.41
C ALA A 80 10.02 -0.10 -13.20
N ASP A 81 11.29 -0.28 -12.88
CA ASP A 81 11.94 0.44 -11.78
C ASP A 81 12.07 1.92 -12.15
N ASP A 82 11.09 2.72 -11.71
CA ASP A 82 11.05 4.17 -11.91
C ASP A 82 10.58 4.84 -10.62
N GLN A 83 11.34 5.82 -10.16
CA GLN A 83 11.15 6.46 -8.86
C GLN A 83 9.86 7.29 -8.75
N HIS A 84 9.29 7.74 -9.87
CA HIS A 84 8.07 8.54 -9.91
C HIS A 84 6.82 7.72 -10.26
N LYS A 85 6.94 6.40 -10.35
CA LYS A 85 5.87 5.54 -10.84
C LYS A 85 5.09 4.90 -9.70
N TYR A 86 3.78 5.11 -9.74
CA TYR A 86 2.83 4.46 -8.86
C TYR A 86 2.14 3.31 -9.58
N TYR A 87 2.11 2.16 -8.93
CA TYR A 87 1.43 0.99 -9.44
C TYR A 87 0.02 0.94 -8.90
N VAL A 88 -0.93 0.74 -9.80
CA VAL A 88 -2.34 0.56 -9.51
C VAL A 88 -2.65 -0.92 -9.55
N ILE A 89 -3.12 -1.45 -8.44
CA ILE A 89 -3.38 -2.86 -8.24
C ILE A 89 -4.83 -3.00 -7.84
N ALA A 90 -5.60 -3.83 -8.56
CA ALA A 90 -6.96 -4.15 -8.14
C ALA A 90 -6.92 -4.78 -6.74
N GLN A 91 -7.73 -4.25 -5.82
CA GLN A 91 -7.86 -4.80 -4.47
C GLN A 91 -8.61 -6.12 -4.58
N ASP A 92 -7.88 -7.23 -4.47
CA ASP A 92 -8.51 -8.51 -4.23
C ASP A 92 -8.96 -8.56 -2.76
N LYS A 93 -10.20 -9.02 -2.51
CA LYS A 93 -10.78 -9.07 -1.15
C LYS A 93 -9.98 -9.95 -0.18
N GLU A 94 -9.02 -10.70 -0.69
CA GLU A 94 -8.18 -11.61 0.09
C GLU A 94 -6.98 -10.96 0.78
N TYR A 95 -6.61 -9.72 0.41
CA TYR A 95 -5.42 -9.08 0.99
C TYR A 95 -5.70 -8.50 2.38
N TYR A 96 -5.11 -9.13 3.38
CA TYR A 96 -5.08 -8.60 4.74
C TYR A 96 -4.18 -7.34 4.82
N PRO A 97 -4.53 -6.27 5.55
CA PRO A 97 -5.78 -6.06 6.32
C PRO A 97 -6.93 -5.49 5.46
N PHE A 98 -6.72 -5.27 4.18
CA PHE A 98 -7.60 -4.47 3.31
C PHE A 98 -8.96 -5.12 3.08
N LYS A 99 -9.05 -6.45 3.16
CA LYS A 99 -10.32 -7.17 3.05
C LYS A 99 -11.35 -6.75 4.11
N TYR A 100 -10.89 -6.19 5.24
CA TYR A 100 -11.76 -5.77 6.33
C TYR A 100 -12.22 -4.31 6.22
N LEU A 101 -11.64 -3.50 5.34
CA LEU A 101 -11.95 -2.07 5.25
C LEU A 101 -13.39 -1.77 4.83
N GLY A 102 -14.01 -2.67 4.07
CA GLY A 102 -15.41 -2.53 3.65
C GLY A 102 -16.44 -2.95 4.71
N THR A 103 -16.01 -3.61 5.79
CA THR A 103 -16.87 -4.15 6.84
C THR A 103 -16.71 -3.43 8.18
N LEU A 104 -16.02 -2.27 8.18
CA LEU A 104 -15.82 -1.49 9.39
C LEU A 104 -17.14 -0.86 9.82
N ASP A 105 -17.68 -1.37 10.91
CA ASP A 105 -18.88 -0.85 11.57
C ASP A 105 -18.52 0.01 12.80
N GLU A 106 -19.55 0.53 13.49
CA GLU A 106 -19.40 1.38 14.66
C GLU A 106 -18.82 0.65 15.90
N LYS A 107 -18.76 -0.67 15.88
CA LYS A 107 -18.36 -1.52 17.03
C LYS A 107 -16.89 -1.93 17.01
N ILE A 108 -16.05 -1.25 16.22
CA ILE A 108 -14.62 -1.54 16.19
C ILE A 108 -14.00 -1.24 17.55
N PRO A 109 -13.28 -2.21 18.16
CA PRO A 109 -12.64 -1.98 19.44
C PRO A 109 -11.57 -0.92 19.36
N SER A 110 -11.40 -0.16 20.44
CA SER A 110 -10.30 0.81 20.54
C SER A 110 -8.96 0.11 20.71
N PHE A 111 -7.94 0.66 20.10
CA PHE A 111 -6.55 0.26 20.27
C PHE A 111 -6.04 0.77 21.63
N THR A 112 -5.33 -0.08 22.35
CA THR A 112 -4.70 0.26 23.63
C THR A 112 -3.17 0.17 23.52
N ALA A 113 -2.49 0.90 24.39
CA ALA A 113 -1.03 0.95 24.41
C ALA A 113 -0.38 -0.43 24.67
N GLU A 114 -1.06 -1.32 25.40
CA GLU A 114 -0.60 -2.68 25.71
C GLU A 114 -0.48 -3.56 24.44
N GLU A 115 -1.21 -3.21 23.40
CA GLU A 115 -1.25 -3.93 22.11
C GLU A 115 -0.20 -3.47 21.10
N ASN A 116 0.66 -2.53 21.48
CA ASN A 116 1.69 -1.96 20.58
C ASN A 116 2.57 -3.02 19.88
N ALA A 117 2.84 -4.15 20.54
CA ALA A 117 3.66 -5.22 19.98
C ALA A 117 3.01 -5.90 18.76
N ASP A 118 1.68 -5.91 18.72
CA ASP A 118 0.88 -6.54 17.67
C ASP A 118 0.43 -5.55 16.59
N ALA A 119 0.72 -4.26 16.75
CA ALA A 119 0.45 -3.27 15.75
C ALA A 119 1.33 -3.48 14.51
N ASP A 120 0.71 -3.47 13.34
CA ASP A 120 1.37 -3.73 12.05
C ASP A 120 1.42 -2.49 11.16
N GLY A 121 0.37 -1.69 11.18
CA GLY A 121 0.28 -0.47 10.38
C GLY A 121 -0.73 0.52 10.91
N ILE A 122 -0.68 1.73 10.37
CA ILE A 122 -1.63 2.80 10.64
C ILE A 122 -2.45 3.03 9.39
N LEU A 123 -3.75 3.14 9.56
CA LEU A 123 -4.71 3.45 8.52
C LEU A 123 -5.35 4.82 8.82
N PHE A 124 -5.21 5.75 7.90
CA PHE A 124 -5.85 7.05 7.91
C PHE A 124 -7.05 7.01 6.98
N LYS A 125 -8.25 7.17 7.51
CA LYS A 125 -9.51 7.16 6.76
C LYS A 125 -9.96 8.58 6.50
N PHE A 126 -10.14 8.92 5.23
CA PHE A 126 -10.78 10.15 4.79
C PHE A 126 -12.13 9.80 4.20
N THR A 127 -13.18 10.50 4.61
CA THR A 127 -14.55 10.26 4.14
C THR A 127 -15.20 11.55 3.69
N LYS A 128 -15.91 11.49 2.58
CA LYS A 128 -16.69 12.63 2.06
C LYS A 128 -17.91 12.15 1.30
N TYR A 129 -19.01 12.86 1.45
CA TYR A 129 -20.17 12.68 0.60
C TYR A 129 -20.01 13.50 -0.69
N ILE A 130 -20.11 12.83 -1.82
CA ILE A 130 -20.04 13.40 -3.18
C ILE A 130 -21.27 12.85 -3.90
N ASP A 131 -22.18 13.77 -4.34
CA ASP A 131 -23.42 13.39 -5.01
C ASP A 131 -24.20 12.30 -4.23
N ASP A 132 -24.38 12.52 -2.91
CA ASP A 132 -25.03 11.62 -1.97
C ASP A 132 -24.38 10.23 -1.82
N GLN A 133 -23.21 10.01 -2.41
CA GLN A 133 -22.44 8.79 -2.24
C GLN A 133 -21.24 9.02 -1.31
N LEU A 134 -21.04 8.09 -0.38
CA LEU A 134 -19.87 8.10 0.52
C LEU A 134 -18.62 7.68 -0.24
N SER A 135 -17.73 8.62 -0.47
CA SER A 135 -16.39 8.38 -1.00
C SER A 135 -15.40 8.20 0.15
N VAL A 136 -14.57 7.17 0.06
CA VAL A 136 -13.59 6.81 1.08
C VAL A 136 -12.21 6.69 0.45
N LEU A 137 -11.25 7.38 1.05
CA LEU A 137 -9.82 7.22 0.75
C LEU A 137 -9.13 6.75 2.02
N TRP A 138 -8.36 5.68 1.91
CA TRP A 138 -7.48 5.22 2.96
C TRP A 138 -6.03 5.50 2.59
N ALA A 139 -5.26 5.99 3.56
CA ALA A 139 -3.81 6.05 3.47
C ALA A 139 -3.22 5.10 4.50
N TYR A 140 -2.28 4.26 4.09
CA TYR A 140 -1.65 3.28 4.95
C TYR A 140 -0.18 3.61 5.17
N GLN A 141 0.24 3.45 6.42
CA GLN A 141 1.62 3.55 6.85
C GLN A 141 2.01 2.28 7.60
N LYS A 142 3.04 1.59 7.13
CA LYS A 142 3.61 0.44 7.84
C LYS A 142 4.34 0.91 9.10
N ILE A 143 4.01 0.32 10.24
CA ILE A 143 4.74 0.56 11.47
C ILE A 143 6.10 -0.10 11.37
N ARG A 144 7.16 0.67 11.60
CA ARG A 144 8.53 0.17 11.57
C ARG A 144 8.95 -0.24 12.98
N PRO A 145 9.74 -1.32 13.12
CA PRO A 145 10.18 -1.80 14.43
C PRO A 145 10.87 -0.74 15.31
N ALA A 146 11.50 0.26 14.66
CA ALA A 146 12.13 1.38 15.36
C ALA A 146 11.11 2.32 16.06
N ALA A 147 9.86 2.31 15.59
CA ALA A 147 8.80 3.14 16.16
C ALA A 147 8.09 2.50 17.37
N ILE A 148 8.35 1.23 17.64
CA ILE A 148 7.75 0.50 18.77
C ILE A 148 8.82 0.33 19.84
N PRO A 149 8.61 0.86 21.06
CA PRO A 149 9.49 0.59 22.18
C PRO A 149 9.50 -0.91 22.45
N ASN A 150 10.66 -1.54 22.36
CA ASN A 150 10.81 -2.94 22.64
C ASN A 150 11.79 -3.12 23.82
N LYS A 151 11.35 -3.74 24.91
CA LYS A 151 12.18 -4.07 26.07
C LYS A 151 13.43 -4.88 25.75
N LYS A 152 13.49 -5.48 24.54
CA LYS A 152 14.64 -6.26 24.04
C LYS A 152 15.63 -5.44 23.20
N LYS A 153 15.44 -4.12 23.06
CA LYS A 153 16.37 -3.29 22.28
C LYS A 153 17.65 -3.04 23.07
N SER A 154 18.76 -3.02 22.38
CA SER A 154 20.10 -2.74 22.92
C SER A 154 20.39 -1.24 23.12
N TYR A 155 19.34 -0.39 23.18
CA TYR A 155 19.48 1.06 23.36
C TYR A 155 18.40 1.60 24.28
N PHE A 156 18.73 2.65 25.02
CA PHE A 156 17.82 3.41 25.84
C PHE A 156 17.18 4.54 25.02
N GLN A 157 15.90 4.78 25.24
CA GLN A 157 15.22 5.96 24.71
C GLN A 157 15.20 7.01 25.82
N LEU A 158 15.70 8.20 25.52
CA LEU A 158 15.81 9.28 26.48
C LEU A 158 14.95 10.46 26.03
N ARG A 159 14.36 11.17 27.00
CA ARG A 159 13.72 12.45 26.79
C ARG A 159 14.29 13.48 27.74
N ALA A 160 14.32 14.74 27.31
CA ALA A 160 14.63 15.84 28.24
C ALA A 160 13.53 15.95 29.29
N LYS A 161 13.91 16.09 30.55
CA LYS A 161 12.98 16.25 31.68
C LYS A 161 12.20 17.55 31.54
N SER A 162 10.88 17.49 31.76
CA SER A 162 10.03 18.68 31.67
C SER A 162 10.50 19.78 32.66
N GLY A 163 10.74 20.97 32.13
CA GLY A 163 11.27 22.11 32.91
C GLY A 163 12.79 22.06 33.20
N ARG A 164 13.50 21.02 32.79
CA ARG A 164 14.96 20.85 32.96
C ARG A 164 15.57 20.26 31.70
N PRO A 165 15.74 21.04 30.60
CA PRO A 165 16.18 20.54 29.30
C PRO A 165 17.64 20.03 29.27
N ASP A 166 18.39 20.30 30.32
CA ASP A 166 19.75 19.83 30.58
C ASP A 166 19.80 18.42 31.19
N ILE A 167 18.67 17.91 31.70
CA ILE A 167 18.57 16.58 32.31
C ILE A 167 17.76 15.66 31.42
N PHE A 168 18.33 14.49 31.14
CA PHE A 168 17.66 13.44 30.38
C PHE A 168 17.20 12.33 31.31
N GLU A 169 16.00 11.84 31.09
CA GLU A 169 15.43 10.69 31.79
C GLU A 169 15.07 9.58 30.80
N GLU A 170 15.06 8.34 31.25
CA GLU A 170 14.66 7.22 30.42
C GLU A 170 13.16 7.32 30.12
N MET A 171 12.81 7.14 28.84
CA MET A 171 11.43 7.01 28.43
C MET A 171 10.94 5.61 28.75
N THR A 172 10.16 5.51 29.81
CA THR A 172 9.47 4.28 30.21
C THR A 172 8.08 4.16 29.59
N ASP A 173 7.55 5.29 29.10
CA ASP A 173 6.22 5.33 28.49
C ASP A 173 6.21 4.65 27.13
N GLN A 174 5.11 4.03 26.80
CA GLN A 174 4.91 3.42 25.50
C GLN A 174 4.74 4.53 24.46
N MET A 175 5.63 4.55 23.48
CA MET A 175 5.63 5.52 22.39
C MET A 175 5.05 4.91 21.13
N PHE A 176 4.14 5.65 20.50
CA PHE A 176 3.65 5.34 19.17
C PHE A 176 4.07 6.45 18.21
N MET A 177 4.79 6.10 17.15
CA MET A 177 5.32 7.10 16.24
C MET A 177 4.55 7.08 14.91
N ILE A 178 3.92 8.20 14.62
CA ILE A 178 3.32 8.49 13.31
C ILE A 178 4.35 9.30 12.51
N THR A 179 4.73 8.81 11.36
CA THR A 179 5.63 9.52 10.45
C THR A 179 4.84 10.17 9.32
N LYS A 180 5.47 11.08 8.59
CA LYS A 180 4.87 11.69 7.38
C LYS A 180 4.93 10.77 6.14
N LYS A 181 5.42 9.52 6.26
CA LYS A 181 5.52 8.62 5.13
C LYS A 181 4.19 7.88 4.92
N ILE A 182 3.64 7.96 3.71
CA ILE A 182 2.53 7.12 3.26
C ILE A 182 3.11 6.06 2.33
N ASP A 183 2.85 4.81 2.64
CA ASP A 183 3.38 3.67 1.90
C ASP A 183 2.44 3.24 0.76
N LEU A 184 1.13 3.39 0.94
CA LEU A 184 0.14 3.17 -0.12
C LEU A 184 -1.17 3.94 0.15
N LEU A 185 -1.95 4.12 -0.91
CA LEU A 185 -3.33 4.59 -0.84
C LEU A 185 -4.27 3.46 -1.27
N ILE A 186 -5.48 3.47 -0.72
CA ILE A 186 -6.57 2.60 -1.14
C ILE A 186 -7.75 3.48 -1.48
N LEU A 187 -8.19 3.38 -2.71
CA LEU A 187 -9.28 4.18 -3.26
C LEU A 187 -10.22 3.28 -4.04
N ASP A 188 -11.49 3.25 -3.65
CA ASP A 188 -12.47 2.29 -4.17
C ASP A 188 -11.96 0.85 -3.98
N ASN A 189 -11.72 0.13 -5.07
CA ASN A 189 -11.16 -1.23 -5.07
C ASN A 189 -9.73 -1.26 -5.66
N GLU A 190 -8.97 -0.19 -5.51
CA GLU A 190 -7.63 -0.09 -6.04
C GLU A 190 -6.62 0.27 -4.95
N ILE A 191 -5.49 -0.43 -4.93
CA ILE A 191 -4.33 -0.11 -4.12
C ILE A 191 -3.34 0.64 -5.00
N ILE A 192 -2.89 1.80 -4.53
CA ILE A 192 -1.95 2.66 -5.24
C ILE A 192 -0.67 2.73 -4.40
N THR A 193 0.43 2.24 -4.92
CA THR A 193 1.71 2.20 -4.22
C THR A 193 2.89 2.43 -5.14
N GLN A 194 3.96 2.98 -4.59
CA GLN A 194 5.26 3.07 -5.24
C GLN A 194 6.11 1.81 -4.95
N GLU A 195 5.94 1.19 -3.79
CA GLU A 195 6.74 0.07 -3.32
C GLU A 195 5.96 -1.26 -3.39
N THR A 196 6.03 -1.97 -4.51
CA THR A 196 5.39 -3.29 -4.64
C THR A 196 5.92 -4.32 -3.63
N ASN A 197 7.17 -4.20 -3.20
CA ASN A 197 7.79 -5.09 -2.21
C ASN A 197 7.05 -5.09 -0.86
N LEU A 198 6.47 -3.95 -0.46
CA LEU A 198 5.68 -3.86 0.76
C LEU A 198 4.44 -4.77 0.68
N ILE A 199 3.72 -4.67 -0.43
CA ILE A 199 2.50 -5.46 -0.67
C ILE A 199 2.85 -6.96 -0.78
N GLU A 200 3.94 -7.28 -1.44
CA GLU A 200 4.39 -8.66 -1.60
C GLU A 200 4.74 -9.33 -0.28
N LYS A 201 5.46 -8.63 0.58
CA LYS A 201 5.94 -9.19 1.85
C LYS A 201 4.88 -9.25 2.95
N HIS A 202 4.01 -8.26 3.00
CA HIS A 202 3.14 -8.05 4.14
C HIS A 202 1.66 -8.34 3.87
N PHE A 203 1.24 -8.37 2.60
CA PHE A 203 -0.19 -8.44 2.26
C PHE A 203 -0.52 -9.61 1.30
N GLY A 204 0.37 -10.60 1.19
CA GLY A 204 0.11 -11.79 0.37
C GLY A 204 0.15 -11.58 -1.14
N PHE A 205 0.54 -10.40 -1.62
CA PHE A 205 0.64 -10.10 -3.04
C PHE A 205 1.64 -11.01 -3.80
N GLU A 206 2.49 -11.69 -3.05
CA GLU A 206 3.40 -12.70 -3.61
C GLU A 206 2.66 -13.79 -4.38
N THR A 207 1.57 -14.30 -3.81
CA THR A 207 0.74 -15.33 -4.43
C THR A 207 0.13 -14.83 -5.73
N PHE A 208 -0.30 -13.56 -5.75
CA PHE A 208 -0.82 -12.92 -6.96
C PHE A 208 0.26 -12.84 -8.06
N VAL A 209 1.47 -12.35 -7.74
CA VAL A 209 2.58 -12.23 -8.69
C VAL A 209 2.96 -13.59 -9.28
N ARG A 210 3.06 -14.62 -8.44
CA ARG A 210 3.35 -15.99 -8.88
C ARG A 210 2.22 -16.56 -9.73
N GLY A 211 0.97 -16.43 -9.30
CA GLY A 211 -0.19 -16.92 -10.02
C GLY A 211 -0.31 -16.26 -11.40
N ARG A 212 -0.06 -14.96 -11.52
CA ARG A 212 0.00 -14.28 -12.82
C ARG A 212 1.16 -14.78 -13.68
N GLY A 213 2.36 -14.92 -13.09
CA GLY A 213 3.53 -15.48 -13.79
C GLY A 213 3.27 -16.89 -14.33
N MET A 214 2.62 -17.74 -13.55
CA MET A 214 2.23 -19.09 -13.99
C MET A 214 1.23 -19.07 -15.14
N LYS A 215 0.19 -18.23 -15.07
CA LYS A 215 -0.77 -18.07 -16.18
C LYS A 215 -0.10 -17.67 -17.50
N ILE A 216 0.95 -16.85 -17.45
CA ILE A 216 1.73 -16.50 -18.64
C ILE A 216 2.57 -17.66 -19.11
N ALA A 217 3.18 -18.44 -18.19
CA ALA A 217 3.90 -19.66 -18.56
C ALA A 217 2.98 -20.66 -19.28
N ASP A 218 1.74 -20.82 -18.79
CA ASP A 218 0.72 -21.67 -19.44
C ASP A 218 0.36 -21.16 -20.83
N LYS A 219 0.20 -19.85 -21.02
CA LYS A 219 -0.03 -19.27 -22.36
C LYS A 219 1.13 -19.57 -23.31
N ILE A 220 2.39 -19.42 -22.86
CA ILE A 220 3.59 -19.72 -23.66
C ILE A 220 3.64 -21.19 -24.04
N GLU A 221 3.28 -22.09 -23.14
CA GLU A 221 3.21 -23.52 -23.41
C GLU A 221 2.17 -23.83 -24.49
N ASN A 222 0.99 -23.23 -24.42
CA ASN A 222 -0.09 -23.42 -25.37
C ASN A 222 0.27 -22.97 -26.79
N ILE A 223 1.16 -21.97 -26.92
CA ILE A 223 1.68 -21.53 -28.22
C ILE A 223 2.62 -22.59 -28.84
N ASN A 224 3.23 -23.42 -27.97
CA ASN A 224 4.13 -24.51 -28.36
C ASN A 224 5.32 -24.06 -29.27
N LEU A 225 5.88 -22.88 -28.97
CA LEU A 225 7.05 -22.33 -29.64
C LEU A 225 8.35 -22.62 -28.91
N ILE A 226 8.26 -22.87 -27.62
CA ILE A 226 9.43 -23.05 -26.75
C ILE A 226 9.43 -24.48 -26.22
N ASN A 227 10.52 -25.17 -26.48
CA ASN A 227 10.76 -26.46 -25.85
C ASN A 227 11.11 -26.24 -24.35
N ASN A 228 10.59 -27.10 -23.47
CA ASN A 228 10.95 -27.10 -22.05
C ASN A 228 10.36 -25.94 -21.22
N VAL A 229 9.08 -25.65 -21.40
CA VAL A 229 8.34 -24.65 -20.57
C VAL A 229 8.34 -25.03 -19.10
N GLY A 230 8.54 -26.30 -18.74
CA GLY A 230 8.70 -26.77 -17.37
C GLY A 230 9.78 -26.02 -16.59
N LYS A 231 10.91 -25.66 -17.25
CA LYS A 231 11.94 -24.81 -16.62
C LYS A 231 11.45 -23.39 -16.34
N ILE A 232 10.60 -22.82 -17.18
CA ILE A 232 10.02 -21.49 -16.97
C ILE A 232 9.15 -21.51 -15.72
N ARG A 233 8.29 -22.54 -15.56
CA ARG A 233 7.46 -22.72 -14.35
C ARG A 233 8.31 -22.84 -13.09
N GLU A 234 9.34 -23.69 -13.13
CA GLU A 234 10.29 -23.85 -12.03
C GLU A 234 10.92 -22.49 -11.62
N TYR A 235 11.31 -21.66 -12.58
CA TYR A 235 11.87 -20.33 -12.32
C TYR A 235 10.83 -19.38 -11.70
N VAL A 236 9.57 -19.42 -12.13
CA VAL A 236 8.48 -18.61 -11.57
C VAL A 236 8.19 -19.00 -10.13
N GLU A 237 8.29 -20.27 -9.77
CA GLU A 237 8.06 -20.81 -8.43
C GLU A 237 9.21 -20.53 -7.45
N ARG A 238 10.40 -20.19 -7.93
CA ARG A 238 11.54 -19.90 -7.04
C ARG A 238 11.22 -18.80 -6.01
N PRO A 239 11.84 -18.85 -4.82
CA PRO A 239 11.68 -17.82 -3.79
C PRO A 239 11.97 -16.41 -4.30
N ASN A 240 12.91 -16.28 -5.24
CA ASN A 240 13.19 -15.02 -5.91
C ASN A 240 12.12 -14.70 -6.96
N LYS A 241 11.29 -13.72 -6.66
CA LYS A 241 10.15 -13.29 -7.51
C LYS A 241 10.54 -12.61 -8.82
N ARG A 242 11.83 -12.43 -9.09
CA ARG A 242 12.33 -11.72 -10.29
C ARG A 242 11.77 -12.32 -11.57
N TYR A 243 11.69 -13.63 -11.64
CA TYR A 243 11.17 -14.31 -12.85
C TYR A 243 9.66 -14.19 -12.96
N ALA A 244 8.93 -14.33 -11.85
CA ALA A 244 7.48 -14.13 -11.84
C ALA A 244 7.10 -12.70 -12.29
N LYS A 245 7.81 -11.68 -11.82
CA LYS A 245 7.64 -10.28 -12.26
C LYS A 245 7.97 -10.10 -13.73
N LYS A 246 9.07 -10.71 -14.22
CA LYS A 246 9.40 -10.67 -15.65
C LYS A 246 8.33 -11.33 -16.53
N MET A 247 7.76 -12.44 -16.06
CA MET A 247 6.65 -13.09 -16.77
C MET A 247 5.42 -12.19 -16.84
N MET A 248 5.09 -11.47 -15.76
CA MET A 248 4.00 -10.48 -15.79
C MET A 248 4.24 -9.38 -16.81
N GLN A 249 5.47 -8.89 -16.93
CA GLN A 249 5.81 -7.89 -17.96
C GLN A 249 5.59 -8.41 -19.38
N ILE A 250 5.88 -9.68 -19.62
CA ILE A 250 5.68 -10.32 -20.93
C ILE A 250 4.19 -10.35 -21.32
N SER A 251 3.26 -10.34 -20.36
CA SER A 251 1.82 -10.31 -20.65
C SER A 251 1.38 -9.13 -21.51
N ASN A 252 2.14 -8.04 -21.49
CA ASN A 252 1.85 -6.83 -22.28
C ASN A 252 2.34 -6.92 -23.74
N PHE A 253 3.06 -7.98 -24.11
CA PHE A 253 3.52 -8.14 -25.48
C PHE A 253 2.45 -8.86 -26.31
N PRO A 254 2.01 -8.28 -27.44
CA PRO A 254 0.98 -8.88 -28.32
C PRO A 254 1.31 -10.29 -28.79
N ILE A 255 2.59 -10.66 -28.78
CA ILE A 255 3.09 -11.96 -29.22
C ILE A 255 2.48 -13.14 -28.45
N ILE A 256 2.06 -12.94 -27.22
CA ILE A 256 1.49 -14.00 -26.36
C ILE A 256 0.06 -14.37 -26.76
N ASP A 257 -0.64 -13.43 -27.39
CA ASP A 257 -2.03 -13.63 -27.82
C ASP A 257 -2.12 -14.05 -29.29
N VAL A 258 -0.97 -14.15 -29.98
CA VAL A 258 -0.89 -14.53 -31.39
C VAL A 258 -0.73 -16.06 -31.54
N LYS A 259 -1.47 -16.66 -32.45
CA LYS A 259 -1.35 -18.10 -32.75
C LYS A 259 0.04 -18.43 -33.33
N LYS A 260 0.55 -19.62 -33.00
CA LYS A 260 1.86 -20.12 -33.47
C LYS A 260 2.11 -19.90 -34.97
N GLU A 261 1.11 -20.19 -35.79
CA GLU A 261 1.19 -20.08 -37.25
C GLU A 261 1.42 -18.64 -37.73
N GLU A 262 0.79 -17.69 -37.09
CA GLU A 262 0.96 -16.26 -37.36
C GLU A 262 2.35 -15.75 -36.93
N LEU A 263 2.84 -16.22 -35.78
CA LEU A 263 4.20 -15.92 -35.30
C LEU A 263 5.26 -16.48 -36.27
N LEU A 264 5.10 -17.71 -36.71
CA LEU A 264 6.02 -18.33 -37.69
C LEU A 264 6.03 -17.56 -39.01
N LYS A 265 4.88 -17.09 -39.50
CA LYS A 265 4.82 -16.24 -40.70
C LYS A 265 5.58 -14.92 -40.51
N ARG A 266 5.45 -14.27 -39.34
CA ARG A 266 6.18 -13.02 -39.05
C ARG A 266 7.68 -13.20 -38.95
N ILE A 267 8.17 -14.33 -38.42
CA ILE A 267 9.60 -14.67 -38.32
C ILE A 267 10.20 -14.93 -39.69
N GLN A 268 9.44 -15.55 -40.63
CA GLN A 268 9.91 -15.84 -41.99
C GLN A 268 10.04 -14.59 -42.88
N VAL A 269 9.43 -13.47 -42.50
CA VAL A 269 9.43 -12.22 -43.29
C VAL A 269 10.62 -11.31 -42.95
N VAL A 270 11.44 -11.63 -41.95
CA VAL A 270 12.64 -10.84 -41.64
C VAL A 270 13.76 -11.27 -42.59
N PRO A 271 14.16 -10.45 -43.57
CA PRO A 271 15.30 -10.77 -44.43
C PRO A 271 16.57 -10.84 -43.57
N ARG A 272 17.40 -11.82 -43.85
CA ARG A 272 18.72 -11.95 -43.27
C ARG A 272 19.65 -10.81 -43.71
#